data_be965e487987ab1b7b000ce4f42e6a06
#
_entry.id   be965e487987ab1b7b000ce4f42e6a06
#
_cell.length_a   1.000
_cell.length_b   1.000
_cell.length_c   1.000
_cell.angle_alpha   90.00
_cell.angle_beta   90.00
_cell.angle_gamma   90.00
#
_symmetry.space_group_name_H-M   'P 1'
#
loop_
_entity.id
_entity.type
_entity.pdbx_description
1 polymer ?
#
loop_
_entity_poly.entity_id
_entity_poly.type
_entity_poly.pdbx_seq_one_letter_code
_entity_poly.pdbx_strand_id
1 'polypeptide(L)'
;MENFLTAAKLHVHAKRFMDAYSAAMQPLSREFAIPQTAAEILLFLANNPENRTAKDICTMRRLKPGIVSLHVDTLVTLGFLERKSVPGDRRKLHLEPTEKASSIIARGRQMQERFAQTLAQGLSPEELSCFARCMETISQNLECAATGME
;
A
#
# COMPACT_ATOMS: atom_id res chain seq x y z
N MET A 1 -12.87 31.84 -12.78
CA MET A 1 -12.11 30.97 -11.86
C MET A 1 -11.81 29.69 -12.61
N GLU A 2 -10.57 29.53 -13.04
CA GLU A 2 -10.15 28.26 -13.66
C GLU A 2 -10.41 27.15 -12.65
N ASN A 3 -11.17 26.14 -13.07
CA ASN A 3 -11.49 25.00 -12.22
C ASN A 3 -10.21 24.21 -11.99
N PHE A 4 -9.48 24.56 -10.93
CA PHE A 4 -8.17 23.98 -10.59
C PHE A 4 -8.28 22.47 -10.32
N LEU A 5 -9.47 22.02 -9.88
CA LEU A 5 -9.74 20.64 -9.51
C LEU A 5 -10.70 20.00 -10.53
N THR A 6 -10.19 19.51 -11.65
CA THR A 6 -10.97 18.68 -12.56
C THR A 6 -10.61 17.20 -12.37
N ALA A 7 -11.59 16.31 -12.59
CA ALA A 7 -11.35 14.87 -12.54
C ALA A 7 -10.20 14.45 -13.48
N ALA A 8 -10.09 15.07 -14.66
CA ALA A 8 -9.00 14.80 -15.60
C ALA A 8 -7.62 15.19 -15.04
N LYS A 9 -7.49 16.37 -14.42
CA LYS A 9 -6.22 16.80 -13.79
C LYS A 9 -5.86 15.90 -12.60
N LEU A 10 -6.85 15.54 -11.77
CA LEU A 10 -6.63 14.61 -10.66
C LEU A 10 -6.16 13.24 -11.14
N HIS A 11 -6.75 12.73 -12.22
CA HIS A 11 -6.32 11.46 -12.81
C HIS A 11 -4.85 11.51 -13.27
N VAL A 12 -4.44 12.59 -13.93
CA VAL A 12 -3.03 12.78 -14.35
C VAL A 12 -2.10 12.81 -13.13
N HIS A 13 -2.45 13.52 -12.07
CA HIS A 13 -1.64 13.59 -10.86
C HIS A 13 -1.58 12.24 -10.14
N ALA A 14 -2.70 11.53 -10.04
CA ALA A 14 -2.75 10.19 -9.45
C ALA A 14 -1.84 9.21 -10.22
N LYS A 15 -1.90 9.24 -11.56
CA LYS A 15 -1.04 8.42 -12.41
C LYS A 15 0.44 8.74 -12.21
N ARG A 16 0.81 10.03 -12.20
CA ARG A 16 2.20 10.46 -11.94
C ARG A 16 2.69 10.00 -10.57
N PHE A 17 1.85 10.10 -9.53
CA PHE A 17 2.17 9.63 -8.19
C PHE A 17 2.45 8.12 -8.21
N MET A 18 1.58 7.33 -8.82
CA MET A 18 1.72 5.87 -8.88
C MET A 18 2.99 5.45 -9.64
N ASP A 19 3.29 6.11 -10.76
CA ASP A 19 4.50 5.83 -11.54
C ASP A 19 5.77 6.20 -10.77
N ALA A 20 5.79 7.35 -10.10
CA ALA A 20 6.91 7.80 -9.28
C ALA A 20 7.13 6.88 -8.05
N TYR A 21 6.06 6.50 -7.37
CA TYR A 21 6.12 5.55 -6.27
C TYR A 21 6.66 4.19 -6.72
N SER A 22 6.13 3.65 -7.82
CA SER A 22 6.60 2.40 -8.39
C SER A 22 8.10 2.46 -8.71
N ALA A 23 8.56 3.54 -9.35
CA ALA A 23 9.98 3.73 -9.65
C ALA A 23 10.83 3.83 -8.37
N ALA A 24 10.34 4.54 -7.33
CA ALA A 24 11.05 4.67 -6.06
C ALA A 24 11.18 3.33 -5.31
N MET A 25 10.20 2.43 -5.44
CA MET A 25 10.19 1.13 -4.76
C MET A 25 10.86 0.01 -5.56
N GLN A 26 11.12 0.20 -6.85
CA GLN A 26 11.73 -0.82 -7.71
C GLN A 26 13.09 -1.36 -7.20
N PRO A 27 14.00 -0.54 -6.61
CA PRO A 27 15.26 -1.06 -6.06
C PRO A 27 15.06 -2.10 -4.96
N LEU A 28 13.98 -2.01 -4.16
CA LEU A 28 13.68 -3.02 -3.14
C LEU A 28 13.43 -4.40 -3.76
N SER A 29 12.66 -4.45 -4.83
CA SER A 29 12.38 -5.67 -5.59
C SER A 29 13.67 -6.29 -6.15
N ARG A 30 14.57 -5.48 -6.66
CA ARG A 30 15.86 -5.94 -7.20
C ARG A 30 16.82 -6.41 -6.11
N GLU A 31 16.93 -5.67 -5.01
CA GLU A 31 17.84 -5.96 -3.89
C GLU A 31 17.52 -7.32 -3.24
N PHE A 32 16.24 -7.62 -3.09
CA PHE A 32 15.79 -8.85 -2.43
C PHE A 32 15.32 -9.96 -3.39
N ALA A 33 15.41 -9.74 -4.69
CA ALA A 33 15.00 -10.67 -5.74
C ALA A 33 13.55 -11.18 -5.58
N ILE A 34 12.63 -10.29 -5.22
CA ILE A 34 11.19 -10.58 -5.09
C ILE A 34 10.38 -9.69 -6.01
N PRO A 35 9.21 -10.14 -6.51
CA PRO A 35 8.33 -9.28 -7.29
C PRO A 35 7.93 -8.02 -6.51
N GLN A 36 7.84 -6.88 -7.20
CA GLN A 36 7.51 -5.61 -6.55
C GLN A 36 6.17 -5.67 -5.80
N THR A 37 5.15 -6.29 -6.40
CA THR A 37 3.84 -6.48 -5.74
C THR A 37 3.96 -7.31 -4.46
N ALA A 38 4.82 -8.33 -4.44
CA ALA A 38 5.08 -9.11 -3.23
C ALA A 38 5.74 -8.24 -2.14
N ALA A 39 6.75 -7.43 -2.50
CA ALA A 39 7.37 -6.48 -1.57
C ALA A 39 6.35 -5.49 -0.99
N GLU A 40 5.47 -4.95 -1.83
CA GLU A 40 4.42 -4.01 -1.41
C GLU A 40 3.37 -4.67 -0.50
N ILE A 41 2.99 -5.94 -0.75
CA ILE A 41 2.10 -6.71 0.14
C ILE A 41 2.77 -6.92 1.50
N LEU A 42 4.05 -7.28 1.52
CA LEU A 42 4.79 -7.47 2.77
C LEU A 42 4.86 -6.18 3.58
N LEU A 43 5.15 -5.05 2.94
CA LEU A 43 5.16 -3.73 3.59
C LEU A 43 3.78 -3.32 4.08
N PHE A 44 2.72 -3.61 3.32
CA PHE A 44 1.35 -3.35 3.73
C PHE A 44 1.02 -4.10 5.04
N LEU A 45 1.31 -5.38 5.11
CA LEU A 45 1.07 -6.19 6.31
C LEU A 45 1.90 -5.70 7.51
N ALA A 46 3.14 -5.32 7.28
CA ALA A 46 4.02 -4.79 8.33
C ALA A 46 3.59 -3.42 8.85
N ASN A 47 2.98 -2.60 8.01
CA ASN A 47 2.53 -1.24 8.36
C ASN A 47 1.08 -1.20 8.90
N ASN A 48 0.30 -2.26 8.69
CA ASN A 48 -1.11 -2.34 9.09
C ASN A 48 -1.36 -3.63 9.89
N PRO A 49 -0.88 -3.72 11.13
CA PRO A 49 -0.94 -4.95 11.93
C PRO A 49 -2.36 -5.42 12.26
N GLU A 50 -3.36 -4.56 12.11
CA GLU A 50 -4.78 -4.89 12.26
C GLU A 50 -5.40 -5.52 11.01
N ASN A 51 -4.81 -5.32 9.83
CA ASN A 51 -5.31 -5.79 8.53
C ASN A 51 -4.47 -6.97 8.02
N ARG A 52 -4.73 -8.16 8.55
CA ARG A 52 -3.85 -9.35 8.40
C ARG A 52 -4.36 -10.40 7.45
N THR A 53 -5.46 -10.18 6.74
CA THR A 53 -6.04 -11.20 5.87
C THR A 53 -5.79 -10.91 4.39
N ALA A 54 -5.86 -11.94 3.54
CA ALA A 54 -5.83 -11.75 2.09
C ALA A 54 -6.97 -10.84 1.59
N LYS A 55 -8.13 -10.90 2.26
CA LYS A 55 -9.27 -10.01 1.96
C LYS A 55 -8.94 -8.55 2.25
N ASP A 56 -8.26 -8.27 3.36
CA ASP A 56 -7.83 -6.90 3.70
C ASP A 56 -6.88 -6.34 2.63
N ILE A 57 -5.93 -7.15 2.17
CA ILE A 57 -5.03 -6.77 1.09
C ILE A 57 -5.81 -6.45 -0.19
N CYS A 58 -6.73 -7.34 -0.61
CA CYS A 58 -7.57 -7.13 -1.79
C CYS A 58 -8.33 -5.82 -1.70
N THR A 59 -8.98 -5.56 -0.57
CA THR A 59 -9.84 -4.39 -0.37
C THR A 59 -9.01 -3.11 -0.31
N MET A 60 -7.98 -3.06 0.52
CA MET A 60 -7.24 -1.83 0.79
C MET A 60 -6.23 -1.50 -0.30
N ARG A 61 -5.63 -2.51 -0.93
CA ARG A 61 -4.67 -2.34 -2.04
C ARG A 61 -5.32 -2.38 -3.42
N ARG A 62 -6.64 -2.63 -3.49
CA ARG A 62 -7.40 -2.76 -4.75
C ARG A 62 -6.78 -3.78 -5.71
N LEU A 63 -6.32 -4.92 -5.16
CA LEU A 63 -5.73 -6.02 -5.91
C LEU A 63 -6.75 -7.16 -6.10
N LYS A 64 -6.66 -7.83 -7.24
CA LYS A 64 -7.49 -9.01 -7.51
C LYS A 64 -7.07 -10.19 -6.61
N PRO A 65 -8.02 -11.03 -6.13
CA PRO A 65 -7.72 -12.17 -5.26
C PRO A 65 -6.64 -13.12 -5.80
N GLY A 66 -6.65 -13.41 -7.10
CA GLY A 66 -5.64 -14.26 -7.74
C GLY A 66 -4.22 -13.67 -7.68
N ILE A 67 -4.09 -12.35 -7.80
CA ILE A 67 -2.81 -11.66 -7.68
C ILE A 67 -2.32 -11.70 -6.23
N VAL A 68 -3.20 -11.44 -5.28
CA VAL A 68 -2.85 -11.53 -3.84
C VAL A 68 -2.41 -12.94 -3.48
N SER A 69 -3.18 -13.98 -3.89
CA SER A 69 -2.84 -15.38 -3.63
C SER A 69 -1.46 -15.74 -4.17
N LEU A 70 -1.17 -15.39 -5.44
CA LEU A 70 0.12 -15.66 -6.08
C LEU A 70 1.29 -15.07 -5.28
N HIS A 71 1.20 -13.79 -4.89
CA HIS A 71 2.29 -13.13 -4.19
C HIS A 71 2.41 -13.54 -2.72
N VAL A 72 1.29 -13.85 -2.06
CA VAL A 72 1.30 -14.46 -0.72
C VAL A 72 1.98 -15.82 -0.75
N ASP A 73 1.66 -16.68 -1.72
CA ASP A 73 2.31 -17.99 -1.90
C ASP A 73 3.81 -17.84 -2.13
N THR A 74 4.22 -16.87 -2.96
CA THR A 74 5.64 -16.55 -3.18
C THR A 74 6.33 -16.16 -1.88
N LEU A 75 5.75 -15.25 -1.10
CA LEU A 75 6.33 -14.80 0.18
C LEU A 75 6.40 -15.91 1.22
N VAL A 76 5.40 -16.78 1.28
CA VAL A 76 5.40 -17.95 2.18
C VAL A 76 6.47 -18.96 1.76
N THR A 77 6.59 -19.26 0.47
CA THR A 77 7.62 -20.16 -0.06
C THR A 77 9.02 -19.65 0.23
N LEU A 78 9.24 -18.36 0.12
CA LEU A 78 10.52 -17.71 0.44
C LEU A 78 10.78 -17.58 1.96
N GLY A 79 9.78 -17.87 2.79
CA GLY A 79 9.88 -17.79 4.24
C GLY A 79 9.79 -16.36 4.81
N PHE A 80 9.31 -15.39 4.03
CA PHE A 80 9.11 -14.01 4.48
C PHE A 80 7.74 -13.77 5.12
N LEU A 81 6.80 -14.70 4.91
CA LEU A 81 5.43 -14.62 5.42
C LEU A 81 5.01 -15.99 5.94
N GLU A 82 4.21 -16.02 6.99
CA GLU A 82 3.58 -17.23 7.50
C GLU A 82 2.06 -17.06 7.61
N ARG A 83 1.34 -18.19 7.47
CA ARG A 83 -0.10 -18.27 7.66
C ARG A 83 -0.39 -18.81 9.05
N LYS A 84 -1.12 -18.04 9.85
CA LYS A 84 -1.57 -18.46 11.19
C LYS A 84 -3.08 -18.62 11.25
N SER A 85 -3.53 -19.75 11.75
CA SER A 85 -4.94 -19.97 12.02
C SER A 85 -5.44 -19.04 13.13
N VAL A 86 -6.65 -18.51 12.95
CA VAL A 86 -7.30 -17.70 13.99
C VAL A 86 -8.00 -18.63 15.00
N PRO A 87 -7.75 -18.50 16.29
CA PRO A 87 -8.48 -19.25 17.30
C PRO A 87 -10.00 -19.06 17.15
N GLY A 88 -10.75 -20.16 17.04
CA GLY A 88 -12.22 -20.14 16.88
C GLY A 88 -12.73 -19.99 15.43
N ASP A 89 -11.86 -19.68 14.45
CA ASP A 89 -12.24 -19.61 13.04
C ASP A 89 -11.20 -20.27 12.13
N ARG A 90 -11.42 -21.55 11.82
CA ARG A 90 -10.51 -22.32 10.94
C ARG A 90 -10.47 -21.85 9.49
N ARG A 91 -11.44 -21.04 9.05
CA ARG A 91 -11.50 -20.50 7.68
C ARG A 91 -10.71 -19.23 7.52
N LYS A 92 -10.43 -18.54 8.62
CA LYS A 92 -9.69 -17.28 8.63
C LYS A 92 -8.21 -17.53 8.91
N LEU A 93 -7.36 -17.07 7.99
CA LEU A 93 -5.91 -17.13 8.12
C LEU A 93 -5.37 -15.71 8.27
N HIS A 94 -4.58 -15.49 9.29
CA HIS A 94 -3.75 -14.30 9.42
C HIS A 94 -2.43 -14.49 8.69
N LEU A 95 -2.00 -13.47 8.01
CA LEU A 95 -0.74 -13.38 7.30
C LEU A 95 0.22 -12.54 8.15
N GLU A 96 1.30 -13.14 8.60
CA GLU A 96 2.25 -12.46 9.48
C GLU A 96 3.65 -12.47 8.87
N PRO A 97 4.31 -11.30 8.75
CA PRO A 97 5.72 -11.23 8.38
C PRO A 97 6.58 -12.00 9.38
N THR A 98 7.53 -12.77 8.87
CA THR A 98 8.49 -13.51 9.68
C THR A 98 9.69 -12.64 10.05
N GLU A 99 10.52 -13.11 11.00
CA GLU A 99 11.79 -12.48 11.35
C GLU A 99 12.71 -12.33 10.12
N LYS A 100 12.68 -13.30 9.21
CA LYS A 100 13.44 -13.25 7.93
C LYS A 100 13.08 -12.04 7.07
N ALA A 101 11.87 -11.52 7.19
CA ALA A 101 11.40 -10.35 6.43
C ALA A 101 11.87 -9.00 7.01
N SER A 102 12.45 -8.98 8.21
CA SER A 102 12.79 -7.74 8.94
C SER A 102 13.68 -6.79 8.13
N SER A 103 14.67 -7.31 7.40
CA SER A 103 15.55 -6.48 6.57
C SER A 103 14.83 -5.85 5.37
N ILE A 104 13.94 -6.61 4.72
CA ILE A 104 13.12 -6.11 3.61
C ILE A 104 12.18 -5.01 4.12
N ILE A 105 11.53 -5.24 5.25
CA ILE A 105 10.58 -4.30 5.85
C ILE A 105 11.30 -3.00 6.26
N ALA A 106 12.44 -3.11 6.93
CA ALA A 106 13.22 -1.94 7.33
C ALA A 106 13.68 -1.13 6.12
N ARG A 107 14.19 -1.80 5.10
CA ARG A 107 14.64 -1.16 3.86
C ARG A 107 13.49 -0.51 3.10
N GLY A 108 12.36 -1.21 2.98
CA GLY A 108 11.17 -0.68 2.32
C GLY A 108 10.58 0.54 3.03
N ARG A 109 10.50 0.52 4.38
CA ARG A 109 10.08 1.69 5.17
C ARG A 109 10.99 2.89 4.97
N GLN A 110 12.31 2.67 4.92
CA GLN A 110 13.26 3.75 4.63
C GLN A 110 13.03 4.36 3.24
N MET A 111 12.71 3.54 2.24
CA MET A 111 12.41 4.01 0.89
C MET A 111 11.09 4.78 0.84
N GLN A 112 10.06 4.29 1.52
CA GLN A 112 8.77 5.00 1.66
C GLN A 112 8.93 6.35 2.35
N GLU A 113 9.72 6.42 3.41
CA GLU A 113 10.04 7.65 4.12
C GLU A 113 10.74 8.67 3.21
N ARG A 114 11.76 8.25 2.48
CA ARG A 114 12.47 9.11 1.52
C ARG A 114 11.54 9.61 0.41
N PHE A 115 10.65 8.77 -0.09
CA PHE A 115 9.66 9.16 -1.08
C PHE A 115 8.71 10.22 -0.51
N ALA A 116 8.20 10.01 0.70
CA ALA A 116 7.34 10.98 1.39
C ALA A 116 8.05 12.33 1.59
N GLN A 117 9.32 12.32 2.01
CA GLN A 117 10.14 13.53 2.14
C GLN A 117 10.31 14.26 0.80
N THR A 118 10.50 13.52 -0.29
CA THR A 118 10.58 14.11 -1.64
C THR A 118 9.28 14.79 -2.04
N LEU A 119 8.13 14.18 -1.74
CA LEU A 119 6.81 14.78 -2.00
C LEU A 119 6.56 16.04 -1.18
N ALA A 120 7.11 16.10 0.03
CA ALA A 120 6.93 17.22 0.95
C ALA A 120 7.86 18.41 0.66
N GLN A 121 8.82 18.27 -0.25
CA GLN A 121 9.78 19.35 -0.53
C GLN A 121 9.09 20.64 -0.98
N GLY A 122 9.41 21.74 -0.33
CA GLY A 122 8.85 23.07 -0.63
C GLY A 122 7.50 23.35 -0.01
N LEU A 123 6.94 22.42 0.78
CA LEU A 123 5.69 22.60 1.51
C LEU A 123 5.97 22.90 2.99
N SER A 124 5.22 23.84 3.55
CA SER A 124 5.26 24.12 4.99
C SER A 124 4.51 23.04 5.79
N PRO A 125 4.75 22.91 7.11
CA PRO A 125 3.99 22.01 7.97
C PRO A 125 2.48 22.26 7.94
N GLU A 126 2.05 23.52 7.82
CA GLU A 126 0.66 23.92 7.73
C GLU A 126 0.01 23.45 6.41
N GLU A 127 0.73 23.59 5.29
CA GLU A 127 0.28 23.10 3.99
C GLU A 127 0.17 21.58 3.96
N LEU A 128 1.13 20.85 4.54
CA LEU A 128 1.07 19.40 4.67
C LEU A 128 -0.11 18.95 5.53
N SER A 129 -0.35 19.64 6.65
CA SER A 129 -1.50 19.36 7.51
C SER A 129 -2.83 19.64 6.81
N CYS A 130 -2.92 20.74 6.05
CA CYS A 130 -4.10 21.06 5.25
C CYS A 130 -4.34 19.99 4.17
N PHE A 131 -3.29 19.61 3.45
CA PHE A 131 -3.35 18.56 2.42
C PHE A 131 -3.85 17.23 2.99
N ALA A 132 -3.32 16.81 4.16
CA ALA A 132 -3.76 15.58 4.81
C ALA A 132 -5.25 15.58 5.12
N ARG A 133 -5.78 16.69 5.67
CA ARG A 133 -7.23 16.84 5.93
C ARG A 133 -8.06 16.83 4.64
N CYS A 134 -7.58 17.50 3.59
CA CYS A 134 -8.26 17.48 2.29
C CYS A 134 -8.33 16.06 1.70
N MET A 135 -7.21 15.32 1.78
CA MET A 135 -7.15 13.95 1.29
C MET A 135 -8.09 13.01 2.06
N GLU A 136 -8.20 13.18 3.37
CA GLU A 136 -9.16 12.42 4.19
C GLU A 136 -10.59 12.66 3.73
N THR A 137 -10.98 13.92 3.55
CA THR A 137 -12.32 14.28 3.05
C THR A 137 -12.57 13.74 1.65
N ILE A 138 -11.57 13.85 0.75
CA ILE A 138 -11.67 13.31 -0.61
C ILE A 138 -11.85 11.78 -0.58
N SER A 139 -11.13 11.08 0.28
CA SER A 139 -11.25 9.62 0.43
C SER A 139 -12.65 9.22 0.88
N GLN A 140 -13.22 9.91 1.87
CA GLN A 140 -14.60 9.69 2.32
C GLN A 140 -15.62 9.93 1.20
N ASN A 141 -15.46 11.01 0.44
CA ASN A 141 -16.35 11.32 -0.69
C ASN A 141 -16.26 10.25 -1.81
N LEU A 142 -15.05 9.72 -2.06
CA LEU A 142 -14.86 8.64 -3.04
C LEU A 142 -15.52 7.32 -2.61
N GLU A 143 -15.49 7.01 -1.32
CA GLU A 143 -16.20 5.84 -0.78
C GLU A 143 -17.71 5.99 -0.93
N CYS A 144 -18.26 7.16 -0.59
CA CYS A 144 -19.69 7.45 -0.78
C CYS A 144 -20.09 7.38 -2.26
N ALA A 145 -19.28 7.93 -3.16
CA ALA A 145 -19.55 7.88 -4.59
C ALA A 145 -19.53 6.44 -5.15
N ALA A 146 -18.65 5.59 -4.65
CA ALA A 146 -18.57 4.19 -5.08
C ALA A 146 -19.77 3.37 -4.60
N THR A 147 -20.35 3.67 -3.44
CA THR A 147 -21.55 2.99 -2.89
C THR A 147 -22.87 3.51 -3.46
N GLY A 148 -22.91 4.72 -4.01
CA GLY A 148 -24.10 5.34 -4.60
C GLY A 148 -24.24 5.14 -6.12
N MET A 149 -23.36 4.38 -6.76
CA MET A 149 -23.38 4.08 -8.21
C MET A 149 -23.98 2.71 -8.55
N GLU A 150 -24.75 2.09 -7.61
CA GLU A 150 -25.59 0.92 -7.90
C GLU A 150 -27.00 1.29 -8.35
#